data_f9bd16c6409ecf5be3fb481c6af4d0d0
#
_entry.id   f9bd16c6409ecf5be3fb481c6af4d0d0
#
_cell.length_a   1.000
_cell.length_b   1.000
_cell.length_c   1.000
_cell.angle_alpha   90.00
_cell.angle_beta   90.00
_cell.angle_gamma   90.00
#
_symmetry.space_group_name_H-M   'P 1'
#
loop_
_entity.id
_entity.type
_entity.pdbx_description
1 polymer ?
#
loop_
_entity_poly.entity_id
_entity_poly.type
_entity_poly.pdbx_seq_one_letter_code
_entity_poly.pdbx_strand_id
1 'polypeptide(L)'
;MIIDFHTHMFPDKIAGRTLDYLSGIFGASPFADGTYTGLCNSMGKGAVDISIALPAVTKVSQVASINRFASAYTEGPVISFGGIHPECENYKEILKEIKNLGLKGIKLHPDYQDMYFDNIRYERIIDAASELGLITVVHAGVDPKCPEDVHCTPKMARKVLDDVKPEKLVLAHMGGNEMWDDVERYLVGQNVYFDTGVILNTMPQEQFLRIVHMHGAD
;
A
#
# COMPACT_ATOMS: atom_id res chain seq x y z
N MET A 1 -13.93 4.55 -16.64
CA MET A 1 -12.73 5.02 -15.89
C MET A 1 -12.08 3.82 -15.25
N ILE A 2 -10.80 3.60 -15.49
CA ILE A 2 -9.99 2.52 -14.90
C ILE A 2 -8.98 3.16 -13.96
N ILE A 3 -8.95 2.72 -12.71
CA ILE A 3 -8.01 3.21 -11.68
C ILE A 3 -7.10 2.05 -11.29
N ASP A 4 -5.79 2.19 -11.53
CA ASP A 4 -4.79 1.29 -10.96
C ASP A 4 -4.41 1.80 -9.57
N PHE A 5 -4.91 1.13 -8.54
CA PHE A 5 -4.78 1.59 -7.15
C PHE A 5 -3.46 1.17 -6.50
N HIS A 6 -2.61 0.37 -7.17
CA HIS A 6 -1.36 -0.10 -6.59
C HIS A 6 -0.19 -0.02 -7.57
N THR A 7 0.41 1.15 -7.64
CA THR A 7 1.61 1.37 -8.45
C THR A 7 2.75 1.94 -7.62
N HIS A 8 3.96 1.89 -8.17
CA HIS A 8 5.16 2.47 -7.56
C HIS A 8 5.90 3.32 -8.57
N MET A 9 6.40 4.46 -8.13
CA MET A 9 7.34 5.28 -8.88
C MET A 9 8.40 5.87 -7.95
N PHE A 10 9.54 6.18 -8.54
CA PHE A 10 10.71 6.67 -7.82
C PHE A 10 11.25 7.93 -8.52
N PRO A 11 11.99 8.80 -7.80
CA PRO A 11 12.77 9.85 -8.46
C PRO A 11 13.72 9.25 -9.51
N ASP A 12 13.83 9.88 -10.68
CA ASP A 12 14.60 9.37 -11.84
C ASP A 12 16.02 8.93 -11.47
N LYS A 13 16.65 9.69 -10.57
CA LYS A 13 18.03 9.41 -10.09
C LYS A 13 18.21 8.05 -9.43
N ILE A 14 17.16 7.47 -8.89
CA ILE A 14 17.21 6.20 -8.13
C ILE A 14 16.36 5.11 -8.76
N ALA A 15 15.48 5.42 -9.71
CA ALA A 15 14.52 4.48 -10.29
C ALA A 15 15.20 3.20 -10.80
N GLY A 16 16.18 3.30 -11.69
CA GLY A 16 16.88 2.14 -12.25
C GLY A 16 17.48 1.25 -11.16
N ARG A 17 18.27 1.83 -10.25
CA ARG A 17 18.90 1.07 -9.15
C ARG A 17 17.88 0.41 -8.23
N THR A 18 16.75 1.09 -7.99
CA THR A 18 15.67 0.55 -7.13
C THR A 18 15.00 -0.64 -7.83
N LEU A 19 14.73 -0.53 -9.12
CA LEU A 19 14.17 -1.63 -9.90
C LEU A 19 15.11 -2.83 -9.99
N ASP A 20 16.41 -2.62 -10.18
CA ASP A 20 17.40 -3.70 -10.18
C ASP A 20 17.38 -4.47 -8.86
N TYR A 21 17.33 -3.74 -7.73
CA TYR A 21 17.22 -4.33 -6.40
C TYR A 21 15.92 -5.12 -6.21
N LEU A 22 14.79 -4.55 -6.60
CA LEU A 22 13.47 -5.19 -6.49
C LEU A 22 13.37 -6.42 -7.40
N SER A 23 13.87 -6.33 -8.63
CA SER A 23 13.91 -7.47 -9.57
C SER A 23 14.68 -8.65 -9.00
N GLY A 24 15.75 -8.39 -8.25
CA GLY A 24 16.50 -9.43 -7.55
C GLY A 24 15.69 -10.13 -6.44
N ILE A 25 14.81 -9.39 -5.76
CA ILE A 25 13.94 -9.95 -4.70
C ILE A 25 12.77 -10.71 -5.32
N PHE A 26 12.08 -10.11 -6.30
CA PHE A 26 10.86 -10.68 -6.89
C PHE A 26 11.13 -11.73 -7.97
N GLY A 27 12.36 -11.85 -8.46
CA GLY A 27 12.68 -12.76 -9.57
C GLY A 27 11.96 -12.41 -10.88
N ALA A 28 11.52 -11.15 -11.04
CA ALA A 28 10.71 -10.69 -12.15
C ALA A 28 11.25 -9.39 -12.73
N SER A 29 11.12 -9.21 -14.05
CA SER A 29 11.46 -7.97 -14.72
C SER A 29 10.33 -6.95 -14.60
N PRO A 30 10.62 -5.65 -14.35
CA PRO A 30 9.60 -4.62 -14.29
C PRO A 30 9.01 -4.32 -15.67
N PHE A 31 7.73 -3.95 -15.72
CA PHE A 31 7.04 -3.57 -16.97
C PHE A 31 7.30 -2.11 -17.37
N ALA A 32 7.81 -1.28 -16.45
CA ALA A 32 8.13 0.12 -16.66
C ALA A 32 9.48 0.45 -16.02
N ASP A 33 10.05 1.62 -16.34
CA ASP A 33 11.35 2.06 -15.83
C ASP A 33 11.34 2.65 -14.41
N GLY A 34 10.19 2.60 -13.73
CA GLY A 34 10.00 3.08 -12.37
C GLY A 34 9.94 4.60 -12.21
N THR A 35 9.94 5.36 -13.32
CA THR A 35 9.78 6.82 -13.31
C THR A 35 8.31 7.22 -13.48
N TYR A 36 7.99 8.50 -13.20
CA TYR A 36 6.68 9.07 -13.53
C TYR A 36 6.36 8.93 -15.03
N THR A 37 7.31 9.24 -15.89
CA THR A 37 7.15 9.13 -17.35
C THR A 37 6.90 7.69 -17.79
N GLY A 38 7.65 6.75 -17.24
CA GLY A 38 7.46 5.32 -17.51
C GLY A 38 6.10 4.80 -17.06
N LEU A 39 5.63 5.25 -15.89
CA LEU A 39 4.29 4.91 -15.40
C LEU A 39 3.19 5.48 -16.33
N CYS A 40 3.26 6.75 -16.70
CA CYS A 40 2.33 7.35 -17.66
C CYS A 40 2.31 6.62 -19.01
N ASN A 41 3.47 6.22 -19.53
CA ASN A 41 3.56 5.44 -20.76
C ASN A 41 2.90 4.05 -20.61
N SER A 42 3.06 3.41 -19.47
CA SER A 42 2.41 2.13 -19.16
C SER A 42 0.89 2.29 -19.06
N MET A 43 0.41 3.34 -18.39
CA MET A 43 -1.02 3.68 -18.31
C MET A 43 -1.64 3.85 -19.70
N GLY A 44 -0.96 4.56 -20.60
CA GLY A 44 -1.44 4.75 -21.98
C GLY A 44 -1.60 3.43 -22.74
N LYS A 45 -0.69 2.46 -22.53
CA LYS A 45 -0.77 1.13 -23.13
C LYS A 45 -1.90 0.28 -22.54
N GLY A 46 -2.14 0.42 -21.22
CA GLY A 46 -3.14 -0.32 -20.47
C GLY A 46 -4.53 0.32 -20.45
N ALA A 47 -4.71 1.48 -21.11
CA ALA A 47 -5.93 2.29 -21.03
C ALA A 47 -6.35 2.62 -19.58
N VAL A 48 -5.38 2.83 -18.70
CA VAL A 48 -5.59 3.25 -17.31
C VAL A 48 -5.73 4.75 -17.24
N ASP A 49 -6.81 5.24 -16.63
CA ASP A 49 -7.11 6.68 -16.52
C ASP A 49 -6.34 7.33 -15.36
N ILE A 50 -6.25 6.64 -14.22
CA ILE A 50 -5.60 7.13 -12.99
C ILE A 50 -4.76 6.01 -12.38
N SER A 51 -3.54 6.34 -11.92
CA SER A 51 -2.71 5.45 -11.11
C SER A 51 -2.43 6.07 -9.73
N ILE A 52 -2.55 5.28 -8.68
CA ILE A 52 -2.18 5.67 -7.32
C ILE A 52 -0.76 5.17 -7.05
N ALA A 53 0.19 6.10 -6.89
CA ALA A 53 1.56 5.77 -6.58
C ALA A 53 1.78 5.67 -5.06
N LEU A 54 2.18 4.49 -4.60
CA LEU A 54 2.33 4.13 -3.19
C LEU A 54 3.82 4.06 -2.82
N PRO A 55 4.37 5.03 -2.08
CA PRO A 55 5.78 5.01 -1.70
C PRO A 55 6.02 4.04 -0.53
N ALA A 56 7.13 3.33 -0.55
CA ALA A 56 7.58 2.51 0.57
C ALA A 56 8.62 3.28 1.40
N VAL A 57 8.24 3.72 2.61
CA VAL A 57 9.16 4.27 3.60
C VAL A 57 9.74 3.13 4.42
N THR A 58 11.03 2.89 4.30
CA THR A 58 11.72 1.79 5.00
C THR A 58 12.58 2.26 6.17
N LYS A 59 12.75 3.57 6.36
CA LYS A 59 13.52 4.19 7.45
C LYS A 59 12.92 5.55 7.81
N VAL A 60 12.98 5.93 9.10
CA VAL A 60 12.52 7.24 9.59
C VAL A 60 13.14 8.40 8.80
N SER A 61 14.43 8.31 8.47
CA SER A 61 15.16 9.37 7.75
C SER A 61 14.67 9.63 6.33
N GLN A 62 13.89 8.72 5.73
CA GLN A 62 13.36 8.87 4.37
C GLN A 62 12.03 9.63 4.33
N VAL A 63 11.29 9.71 5.44
CA VAL A 63 9.92 10.24 5.50
C VAL A 63 9.80 11.61 4.81
N ALA A 64 10.62 12.58 5.23
CA ALA A 64 10.56 13.95 4.70
C ALA A 64 10.86 14.01 3.18
N SER A 65 11.86 13.27 2.72
CA SER A 65 12.26 13.29 1.30
C SER A 65 11.24 12.60 0.40
N ILE A 66 10.67 11.50 0.86
CA ILE A 66 9.62 10.75 0.13
C ILE A 66 8.35 11.59 0.04
N ASN A 67 7.88 12.19 1.14
CA ASN A 67 6.68 13.01 1.13
C ASN A 67 6.84 14.29 0.30
N ARG A 68 8.03 14.89 0.28
CA ARG A 68 8.36 16.01 -0.62
C ARG A 68 8.32 15.59 -2.10
N PHE A 69 8.84 14.42 -2.46
CA PHE A 69 8.73 13.90 -3.82
C PHE A 69 7.27 13.63 -4.18
N ALA A 70 6.53 12.95 -3.32
CA ALA A 70 5.13 12.63 -3.50
C ALA A 70 4.24 13.87 -3.71
N SER A 71 4.53 14.97 -3.02
CA SER A 71 3.72 16.20 -3.08
C SER A 71 3.75 16.91 -4.44
N ALA A 72 4.67 16.54 -5.33
CA ALA A 72 4.66 17.00 -6.71
C ALA A 72 3.56 16.33 -7.58
N TYR A 73 2.87 15.31 -7.04
CA TYR A 73 1.92 14.45 -7.77
C TYR A 73 0.63 14.28 -6.98
N THR A 74 -0.05 15.37 -6.64
CA THR A 74 -1.31 15.36 -5.87
C THR A 74 -2.56 15.43 -6.75
N GLU A 75 -2.37 15.69 -8.04
CA GLU A 75 -3.41 15.82 -9.07
C GLU A 75 -2.90 15.26 -10.41
N GLY A 76 -3.83 15.05 -11.35
CA GLY A 76 -3.50 14.52 -12.69
C GLY A 76 -3.67 13.01 -12.81
N PRO A 77 -3.05 12.39 -13.83
CA PRO A 77 -3.24 10.96 -14.08
C PRO A 77 -2.53 10.06 -13.06
N VAL A 78 -1.47 10.54 -12.41
CA VAL A 78 -0.79 9.84 -11.32
C VAL A 78 -0.94 10.64 -10.05
N ILE A 79 -1.55 10.03 -9.04
CA ILE A 79 -1.76 10.62 -7.71
C ILE A 79 -0.88 9.85 -6.72
N SER A 80 0.07 10.54 -6.09
CA SER A 80 0.92 9.90 -5.08
C SER A 80 0.32 10.00 -3.69
N PHE A 81 0.47 8.94 -2.92
CA PHE A 81 0.26 8.97 -1.47
C PHE A 81 1.56 9.34 -0.77
N GLY A 82 1.47 9.69 0.49
CA GLY A 82 2.62 9.86 1.38
C GLY A 82 3.03 8.54 2.03
N GLY A 83 4.07 8.62 2.86
CA GLY A 83 4.51 7.50 3.66
C GLY A 83 5.03 7.95 5.02
N ILE A 84 4.93 7.06 5.99
CA ILE A 84 5.39 7.28 7.37
C ILE A 84 5.99 5.99 7.91
N HIS A 85 6.93 6.10 8.85
CA HIS A 85 7.51 4.95 9.55
C HIS A 85 6.92 4.82 10.96
N PRO A 86 6.61 3.61 11.46
CA PRO A 86 6.00 3.43 12.78
C PRO A 86 6.88 3.89 13.94
N GLU A 87 8.18 4.04 13.74
CA GLU A 87 9.11 4.57 14.74
C GLU A 87 9.15 6.11 14.80
N CYS A 88 8.37 6.82 13.99
CA CYS A 88 8.26 8.27 14.09
C CYS A 88 7.52 8.67 15.38
N GLU A 89 8.21 9.23 16.34
CA GLU A 89 7.60 9.70 17.60
C GLU A 89 6.62 10.86 17.36
N ASN A 90 6.95 11.74 16.41
CA ASN A 90 6.16 12.91 16.00
C ASN A 90 5.17 12.57 14.86
N TYR A 91 4.58 11.37 14.87
CA TYR A 91 3.73 10.88 13.79
C TYR A 91 2.52 11.79 13.51
N LYS A 92 1.94 12.44 14.51
CA LYS A 92 0.79 13.34 14.35
C LYS A 92 1.13 14.59 13.53
N GLU A 93 2.30 15.16 13.76
CA GLU A 93 2.82 16.30 13.01
C GLU A 93 3.11 15.91 11.56
N ILE A 94 3.74 14.76 11.36
CA ILE A 94 4.02 14.22 10.02
C ILE A 94 2.72 13.97 9.24
N LEU A 95 1.70 13.37 9.84
CA LEU A 95 0.41 13.13 9.18
C LEU A 95 -0.30 14.44 8.82
N LYS A 96 -0.23 15.47 9.68
CA LYS A 96 -0.73 16.81 9.36
C LYS A 96 0.03 17.44 8.20
N GLU A 97 1.37 17.28 8.16
CA GLU A 97 2.19 17.75 7.04
C GLU A 97 1.79 17.03 5.74
N ILE A 98 1.64 15.71 5.75
CA ILE A 98 1.17 14.93 4.61
C ILE A 98 -0.16 15.49 4.08
N LYS A 99 -1.13 15.74 4.94
CA LYS A 99 -2.41 16.34 4.57
C LYS A 99 -2.25 17.74 3.98
N ASN A 100 -1.41 18.60 4.61
CA ASN A 100 -1.15 19.97 4.15
C ASN A 100 -0.43 20.01 2.80
N LEU A 101 0.37 18.99 2.46
CA LEU A 101 0.98 18.80 1.15
C LEU A 101 -0.03 18.38 0.08
N GLY A 102 -1.31 18.17 0.41
CA GLY A 102 -2.36 17.76 -0.51
C GLY A 102 -2.42 16.26 -0.78
N LEU A 103 -1.59 15.46 -0.12
CA LEU A 103 -1.58 14.01 -0.25
C LEU A 103 -2.85 13.42 0.34
N LYS A 104 -3.47 12.46 -0.35
CA LYS A 104 -4.80 11.92 0.01
C LYS A 104 -4.74 10.71 0.93
N GLY A 105 -3.56 10.14 1.11
CA GLY A 105 -3.38 8.94 1.92
C GLY A 105 -1.93 8.64 2.23
N ILE A 106 -1.71 7.54 2.93
CA ILE A 106 -0.39 7.03 3.31
C ILE A 106 -0.25 5.56 2.91
N LYS A 107 0.99 5.14 2.63
CA LYS A 107 1.38 3.73 2.48
C LYS A 107 2.19 3.28 3.70
N LEU A 108 1.84 2.12 4.22
CA LEU A 108 2.59 1.39 5.24
C LEU A 108 3.03 0.04 4.66
N HIS A 109 4.21 -0.42 5.06
CA HIS A 109 4.76 -1.69 4.59
C HIS A 109 5.43 -2.44 5.75
N PRO A 110 4.67 -3.22 6.54
CA PRO A 110 5.16 -3.87 7.74
C PRO A 110 6.44 -4.68 7.57
N ASP A 111 6.57 -5.46 6.49
CA ASP A 111 7.76 -6.27 6.20
C ASP A 111 9.01 -5.42 5.90
N TYR A 112 8.85 -4.24 5.27
CA TYR A 112 9.97 -3.34 4.99
C TYR A 112 10.29 -2.41 6.15
N GLN A 113 9.35 -2.28 7.10
CA GLN A 113 9.47 -1.47 8.32
C GLN A 113 9.86 -2.32 9.54
N ASP A 114 10.02 -3.65 9.36
CA ASP A 114 10.46 -4.61 10.36
C ASP A 114 9.64 -4.53 11.66
N MET A 115 8.30 -4.53 11.50
CA MET A 115 7.38 -4.43 12.63
C MET A 115 6.05 -5.07 12.30
N TYR A 116 5.53 -5.91 13.21
CA TYR A 116 4.22 -6.54 13.05
C TYR A 116 3.08 -5.52 13.07
N PHE A 117 2.11 -5.71 12.20
CA PHE A 117 1.06 -4.74 11.93
C PHE A 117 0.13 -4.48 13.12
N ASP A 118 -0.06 -5.44 14.01
CA ASP A 118 -0.83 -5.29 15.25
C ASP A 118 -0.06 -4.62 16.41
N ASN A 119 1.09 -3.99 16.12
CA ASN A 119 1.81 -3.17 17.07
C ASN A 119 1.08 -1.85 17.30
N ILE A 120 0.99 -1.40 18.55
CA ILE A 120 0.35 -0.14 18.96
C ILE A 120 0.84 1.10 18.18
N ARG A 121 2.07 1.09 17.65
CA ARG A 121 2.59 2.18 16.84
C ARG A 121 1.86 2.34 15.52
N TYR A 122 1.49 1.23 14.85
CA TYR A 122 0.64 1.26 13.65
C TYR A 122 -0.78 1.68 14.00
N GLU A 123 -1.37 1.12 15.07
CA GLU A 123 -2.71 1.48 15.50
C GLU A 123 -2.84 3.00 15.71
N ARG A 124 -1.89 3.64 16.40
CA ARG A 124 -1.86 5.09 16.62
C ARG A 124 -1.73 5.91 15.32
N ILE A 125 -0.93 5.42 14.36
CA ILE A 125 -0.78 6.08 13.06
C ILE A 125 -2.08 5.98 12.27
N ILE A 126 -2.70 4.81 12.23
CA ILE A 126 -3.94 4.54 11.49
C ILE A 126 -5.09 5.36 12.09
N ASP A 127 -5.20 5.40 13.40
CA ASP A 127 -6.19 6.20 14.11
C ASP A 127 -6.05 7.70 13.76
N ALA A 128 -4.86 8.26 13.93
CA ALA A 128 -4.59 9.66 13.60
C ALA A 128 -4.75 9.97 12.09
N ALA A 129 -4.42 9.04 11.20
CA ALA A 129 -4.64 9.18 9.77
C ALA A 129 -6.14 9.19 9.43
N SER A 130 -6.94 8.32 10.08
CA SER A 130 -8.39 8.27 9.97
C SER A 130 -9.04 9.57 10.43
N GLU A 131 -8.66 10.11 11.58
CA GLU A 131 -9.10 11.42 12.08
C GLU A 131 -8.84 12.57 11.09
N LEU A 132 -7.77 12.47 10.32
CA LEU A 132 -7.42 13.43 9.27
C LEU A 132 -8.13 13.16 7.94
N GLY A 133 -8.90 12.07 7.82
CA GLY A 133 -9.58 11.63 6.59
C GLY A 133 -8.62 11.09 5.53
N LEU A 134 -7.39 10.71 5.90
CA LEU A 134 -6.42 10.10 5.00
C LEU A 134 -6.77 8.62 4.74
N ILE A 135 -6.58 8.18 3.50
CA ILE A 135 -6.65 6.75 3.14
C ILE A 135 -5.37 6.08 3.62
N THR A 136 -5.47 4.97 4.33
CA THR A 136 -4.31 4.17 4.72
C THR A 136 -4.24 2.91 3.88
N VAL A 137 -3.17 2.73 3.11
CA VAL A 137 -2.89 1.51 2.34
C VAL A 137 -1.78 0.73 3.01
N VAL A 138 -2.00 -0.55 3.26
CA VAL A 138 -1.04 -1.42 3.94
C VAL A 138 -0.70 -2.61 3.06
N HIS A 139 0.59 -2.94 2.93
CA HIS A 139 1.01 -4.23 2.38
C HIS A 139 0.53 -5.34 3.32
N ALA A 140 -0.08 -6.39 2.78
CA ALA A 140 -0.64 -7.49 3.56
C ALA A 140 -0.33 -8.85 2.94
N GLY A 141 -0.09 -9.84 3.78
CA GLY A 141 0.28 -11.19 3.40
C GLY A 141 1.78 -11.38 3.16
N VAL A 142 2.11 -12.44 2.45
CA VAL A 142 3.50 -12.85 2.20
C VAL A 142 4.22 -11.83 1.32
N ASP A 143 5.40 -11.38 1.75
CA ASP A 143 6.33 -10.58 0.94
C ASP A 143 7.56 -11.44 0.56
N PRO A 144 8.00 -11.41 -0.70
CA PRO A 144 9.17 -12.20 -1.14
C PRO A 144 10.47 -11.87 -0.40
N LYS A 145 10.56 -10.72 0.23
CA LYS A 145 11.73 -10.34 1.04
C LYS A 145 11.84 -11.16 2.34
N CYS A 146 10.70 -11.52 2.94
CA CYS A 146 10.64 -12.26 4.21
C CYS A 146 9.47 -13.27 4.23
N PRO A 147 9.48 -14.26 3.32
CA PRO A 147 8.32 -15.14 3.12
C PRO A 147 7.97 -16.00 4.34
N GLU A 148 8.95 -16.28 5.19
CA GLU A 148 8.76 -17.11 6.40
C GLU A 148 8.29 -16.31 7.62
N ASP A 149 8.31 -14.97 7.56
CA ASP A 149 7.96 -14.09 8.69
C ASP A 149 7.06 -12.95 8.23
N VAL A 150 5.76 -13.21 8.12
CA VAL A 150 4.77 -12.30 7.60
C VAL A 150 4.37 -11.27 8.65
N HIS A 151 4.68 -10.00 8.41
CA HIS A 151 4.44 -8.92 9.36
C HIS A 151 3.01 -8.33 9.32
N CYS A 152 2.21 -8.65 8.31
CA CYS A 152 0.81 -8.27 8.22
C CYS A 152 -0.07 -9.44 7.78
N THR A 153 -0.40 -10.32 8.70
CA THR A 153 -1.35 -11.42 8.45
C THR A 153 -2.80 -10.92 8.50
N PRO A 154 -3.77 -11.61 7.83
CA PRO A 154 -5.19 -11.26 7.95
C PRO A 154 -5.71 -11.24 9.39
N LYS A 155 -5.16 -12.07 10.27
CA LYS A 155 -5.52 -12.09 11.70
C LYS A 155 -5.04 -10.83 12.43
N MET A 156 -3.82 -10.35 12.15
CA MET A 156 -3.30 -9.08 12.70
C MET A 156 -4.12 -7.91 12.18
N ALA A 157 -4.44 -7.90 10.87
CA ALA A 157 -5.27 -6.89 10.26
C ALA A 157 -6.68 -6.85 10.90
N ARG A 158 -7.27 -8.00 11.19
CA ARG A 158 -8.54 -8.08 11.91
C ARG A 158 -8.45 -7.46 13.29
N LYS A 159 -7.40 -7.70 14.05
CA LYS A 159 -7.18 -7.09 15.36
C LYS A 159 -7.14 -5.56 15.25
N VAL A 160 -6.37 -5.02 14.30
CA VAL A 160 -6.29 -3.57 14.09
C VAL A 160 -7.66 -2.98 13.72
N LEU A 161 -8.45 -3.67 12.87
CA LEU A 161 -9.82 -3.25 12.53
C LEU A 161 -10.73 -3.20 13.77
N ASP A 162 -10.64 -4.17 14.65
CA ASP A 162 -11.44 -4.23 15.86
C ASP A 162 -11.05 -3.15 16.89
N ASP A 163 -9.75 -2.86 17.01
CA ASP A 163 -9.22 -1.92 18.01
C ASP A 163 -9.35 -0.45 17.55
N VAL A 164 -9.08 -0.15 16.26
CA VAL A 164 -9.02 1.22 15.73
C VAL A 164 -10.29 1.64 15.00
N LYS A 165 -10.93 0.71 14.26
CA LYS A 165 -12.12 0.97 13.43
C LYS A 165 -11.89 2.10 12.41
N PRO A 166 -10.83 2.04 11.58
CA PRO A 166 -10.50 3.09 10.63
C PRO A 166 -11.58 3.23 9.55
N GLU A 167 -11.83 4.46 9.09
CA GLU A 167 -12.83 4.70 8.04
C GLU A 167 -12.38 4.23 6.65
N LYS A 168 -11.08 4.35 6.35
CA LYS A 168 -10.51 4.12 5.01
C LYS A 168 -9.22 3.34 5.08
N LEU A 169 -9.30 2.08 5.48
CA LEU A 169 -8.17 1.15 5.44
C LEU A 169 -8.25 0.28 4.18
N VAL A 170 -7.18 0.22 3.43
CA VAL A 170 -7.01 -0.66 2.26
C VAL A 170 -5.90 -1.66 2.56
N LEU A 171 -6.22 -2.94 2.52
CA LEU A 171 -5.24 -4.01 2.61
C LEU A 171 -4.89 -4.48 1.19
N ALA A 172 -3.62 -4.37 0.85
CA ALA A 172 -3.13 -4.75 -0.48
C ALA A 172 -3.28 -6.26 -0.75
N HIS A 173 -3.26 -6.61 -2.04
CA HIS A 173 -3.17 -8.00 -2.50
C HIS A 173 -4.36 -8.86 -2.05
N MET A 174 -5.59 -8.34 -2.25
CA MET A 174 -6.85 -8.96 -1.80
C MET A 174 -6.86 -9.24 -0.29
N GLY A 175 -6.28 -8.32 0.52
CA GLY A 175 -6.27 -8.42 1.97
C GLY A 175 -5.19 -9.30 2.58
N GLY A 176 -4.37 -9.97 1.75
CA GLY A 176 -3.28 -10.83 2.23
C GLY A 176 -2.71 -11.74 1.16
N ASN A 177 -1.63 -11.30 0.49
CA ASN A 177 -0.96 -12.10 -0.53
C ASN A 177 -0.68 -13.53 -0.05
N GLU A 178 -1.09 -14.54 -0.82
CA GLU A 178 -0.91 -15.98 -0.52
C GLU A 178 -1.51 -16.48 0.81
N MET A 179 -2.38 -15.66 1.46
CA MET A 179 -3.08 -16.01 2.70
C MET A 179 -4.60 -15.89 2.57
N TRP A 180 -5.15 -16.09 1.37
CA TRP A 180 -6.56 -15.78 1.06
C TRP A 180 -7.60 -16.64 1.79
N ASP A 181 -7.26 -17.83 2.26
CA ASP A 181 -8.14 -18.62 3.15
C ASP A 181 -8.34 -17.92 4.50
N ASP A 182 -7.27 -17.30 5.03
CA ASP A 182 -7.36 -16.48 6.23
C ASP A 182 -8.05 -15.13 5.96
N VAL A 183 -7.92 -14.56 4.76
CA VAL A 183 -8.70 -13.38 4.35
C VAL A 183 -10.20 -13.69 4.38
N GLU A 184 -10.62 -14.82 3.80
CA GLU A 184 -12.03 -15.26 3.87
C GLU A 184 -12.51 -15.39 5.31
N ARG A 185 -11.68 -15.94 6.17
CA ARG A 185 -12.00 -16.22 7.57
C ARG A 185 -12.08 -14.97 8.45
N TYR A 186 -11.18 -14.00 8.25
CA TYR A 186 -11.00 -12.90 9.20
C TYR A 186 -11.47 -11.55 8.67
N LEU A 187 -11.43 -11.33 7.35
CA LEU A 187 -11.58 -9.99 6.75
C LEU A 187 -12.79 -9.84 5.85
N VAL A 188 -13.27 -10.91 5.22
CA VAL A 188 -14.46 -10.82 4.35
C VAL A 188 -15.68 -10.36 5.15
N GLY A 189 -16.39 -9.36 4.60
CA GLY A 189 -17.54 -8.72 5.25
C GLY A 189 -17.21 -7.73 6.37
N GLN A 190 -15.92 -7.43 6.59
CA GLN A 190 -15.49 -6.37 7.52
C GLN A 190 -15.45 -5.01 6.81
N ASN A 191 -15.42 -3.91 7.56
CA ASN A 191 -15.28 -2.55 7.04
C ASN A 191 -13.81 -2.27 6.67
N VAL A 192 -13.38 -2.82 5.55
CA VAL A 192 -12.01 -2.69 5.01
C VAL A 192 -12.09 -2.81 3.48
N TYR A 193 -11.18 -2.17 2.77
CA TYR A 193 -11.06 -2.28 1.32
C TYR A 193 -9.89 -3.20 0.95
N PHE A 194 -9.98 -3.84 -0.21
CA PHE A 194 -8.89 -4.62 -0.80
C PHE A 194 -8.46 -4.02 -2.13
N ASP A 195 -7.17 -3.99 -2.42
CA ASP A 195 -6.70 -3.79 -3.79
C ASP A 195 -6.38 -5.13 -4.47
N THR A 196 -6.26 -5.10 -5.78
CA THR A 196 -6.01 -6.29 -6.61
C THR A 196 -4.57 -6.36 -7.14
N GLY A 197 -3.66 -5.58 -6.57
CA GLY A 197 -2.26 -5.58 -7.00
C GLY A 197 -1.62 -6.97 -6.91
N VAL A 198 -0.88 -7.36 -7.93
CA VAL A 198 -0.05 -8.60 -8.02
C VAL A 198 -0.83 -9.92 -8.10
N ILE A 199 -2.06 -10.01 -7.61
CA ILE A 199 -2.77 -11.29 -7.36
C ILE A 199 -3.23 -12.05 -8.61
N LEU A 200 -3.35 -11.40 -9.76
CA LEU A 200 -4.04 -11.99 -10.94
C LEU A 200 -3.38 -13.26 -11.50
N ASN A 201 -2.08 -13.45 -11.24
CA ASN A 201 -1.35 -14.63 -11.71
C ASN A 201 -1.18 -15.72 -10.63
N THR A 202 -1.53 -15.44 -9.38
CA THR A 202 -1.26 -16.32 -8.24
C THR A 202 -2.52 -16.78 -7.53
N MET A 203 -3.53 -15.91 -7.43
CA MET A 203 -4.78 -16.21 -6.76
C MET A 203 -5.70 -17.10 -7.64
N PRO A 204 -6.27 -18.19 -7.10
CA PRO A 204 -7.28 -18.97 -7.83
C PRO A 204 -8.50 -18.13 -8.20
N GLN A 205 -8.92 -18.18 -9.46
CA GLN A 205 -10.04 -17.38 -9.96
C GLN A 205 -11.33 -17.60 -9.16
N GLU A 206 -11.63 -18.84 -8.80
CA GLU A 206 -12.82 -19.16 -8.01
C GLU A 206 -12.80 -18.51 -6.62
N GLN A 207 -11.62 -18.45 -6.00
CA GLN A 207 -11.45 -17.81 -4.71
C GLN A 207 -11.58 -16.28 -4.81
N PHE A 208 -10.99 -15.70 -5.86
CA PHE A 208 -11.17 -14.28 -6.16
C PHE A 208 -12.66 -13.90 -6.28
N LEU A 209 -13.39 -14.63 -7.14
CA LEU A 209 -14.81 -14.37 -7.36
C LEU A 209 -15.65 -14.57 -6.09
N ARG A 210 -15.32 -15.57 -5.28
CA ARG A 210 -15.98 -15.83 -4.00
C ARG A 210 -15.76 -14.69 -3.00
N ILE A 211 -14.53 -14.20 -2.85
CA ILE A 211 -14.22 -13.07 -1.96
C ILE A 211 -14.94 -11.80 -2.44
N VAL A 212 -14.86 -11.47 -3.74
CA VAL A 212 -15.56 -10.30 -4.31
C VAL A 212 -17.07 -10.38 -4.06
N HIS A 213 -17.67 -11.55 -4.27
CA HIS A 213 -19.11 -11.73 -4.05
C HIS A 213 -19.52 -11.58 -2.58
N MET A 214 -18.72 -12.11 -1.66
CA MET A 214 -19.04 -12.12 -0.22
C MET A 214 -18.66 -10.81 0.48
N HIS A 215 -17.59 -10.16 0.03
CA HIS A 215 -17.10 -8.91 0.63
C HIS A 215 -17.86 -7.69 0.10
N GLY A 216 -18.25 -7.73 -1.17
CA GLY A 216 -18.82 -6.62 -1.93
C GLY A 216 -17.75 -5.95 -2.81
N ALA A 217 -18.25 -5.18 -3.78
CA ALA A 217 -17.41 -4.40 -4.72
C ALA A 217 -17.88 -2.95 -4.83
N ASP A 218 -18.61 -2.46 -3.83
CA ASP A 218 -19.23 -1.12 -3.80
C ASP A 218 -18.29 -0.07 -3.19
#